data_40f9920fb11785a7aaf4fe08890b9094
#
_entry.id   40f9920fb11785a7aaf4fe08890b9094
#
_cell.length_a   1.000
_cell.length_b   1.000
_cell.length_c   1.000
_cell.angle_alpha   90.00
_cell.angle_beta   90.00
_cell.angle_gamma   90.00
#
_symmetry.space_group_name_H-M   'P 1'
#
loop_
_entity.id
_entity.type
_entity.pdbx_description
1 polymer ?
#
loop_
_entity_poly.entity_id
_entity_poly.type
_entity_poly.pdbx_seq_one_letter_code
_entity_poly.pdbx_strand_id
1 'polypeptide(L)'
;AYVTRIKNLRKHSNADRLLCGECFGNTVIVGLDTKPEELGVYFPVDGKLGTEYAVKNDLLRRKDENGKPAGGYLDPEKRNIKALKLRGEKSDGLFMPLSSLSGFTDIAKLRDGDVITILNGVTICEKYIPHRKKSTIMVGGGRTRKHHDPVAPLFAEHADTEQLAYNLSAFHPGDLVEITLKMHGTSQRTGYLPMLKGYKKTLLDKLLHRIGSPIYNWGYVTGTRRVVLDDFDGGFYGSNAFREQHSKVFEGKLHKGETVYYEVVGFTQDKQPIMASCDNKKVGDKEFVKQYGEKTVFSYGCYPDGVKEVTNPKITHATVMIGDTSFT
;
A
#
# COMPACT_ATOMS: atom_id res chain seq x y z
N ALA A 1 -8.25 1.76 -12.80
CA ALA A 1 -8.04 3.02 -13.51
C ALA A 1 -9.34 3.83 -13.47
N TYR A 2 -9.24 5.11 -13.75
CA TYR A 2 -10.36 6.04 -13.63
C TYR A 2 -10.46 6.89 -14.90
N VAL A 3 -11.65 7.00 -15.47
CA VAL A 3 -11.90 7.97 -16.53
C VAL A 3 -12.02 9.34 -15.88
N THR A 4 -11.19 10.29 -16.30
CA THR A 4 -11.22 11.63 -15.70
C THR A 4 -10.64 12.68 -16.65
N ARG A 5 -10.88 13.95 -16.34
CA ARG A 5 -10.30 15.07 -17.07
C ARG A 5 -9.00 15.50 -16.42
N ILE A 6 -7.97 15.71 -17.26
CA ILE A 6 -6.73 16.31 -16.79
C ILE A 6 -6.95 17.82 -16.59
N LYS A 7 -6.55 18.32 -15.41
CA LYS A 7 -6.73 19.72 -15.00
C LYS A 7 -5.37 20.42 -14.84
N ASN A 8 -5.39 21.74 -14.70
CA ASN A 8 -4.22 22.56 -14.37
C ASN A 8 -2.99 22.27 -15.24
N LEU A 9 -3.22 22.10 -16.55
CA LEU A 9 -2.16 21.77 -17.50
C LEU A 9 -1.17 22.94 -17.63
N ARG A 10 0.11 22.68 -17.41
CA ARG A 10 1.19 23.65 -17.46
C ARG A 10 2.43 23.07 -18.13
N LYS A 11 3.32 23.93 -18.61
CA LYS A 11 4.62 23.48 -19.12
C LYS A 11 5.45 22.84 -18.02
N HIS A 12 6.18 21.79 -18.38
CA HIS A 12 7.16 21.18 -17.49
C HIS A 12 8.31 22.16 -17.23
N SER A 13 8.77 22.28 -15.98
CA SER A 13 9.79 23.27 -15.59
C SER A 13 11.16 23.05 -16.22
N ASN A 14 11.47 21.83 -16.64
CA ASN A 14 12.80 21.44 -17.12
C ASN A 14 12.74 20.43 -18.27
N ALA A 15 11.70 20.51 -19.12
CA ALA A 15 11.57 19.71 -20.33
C ALA A 15 10.67 20.39 -21.36
N ASP A 16 11.19 20.60 -22.57
CA ASP A 16 10.49 21.33 -23.63
C ASP A 16 9.38 20.53 -24.31
N ARG A 17 9.38 19.21 -24.15
CA ARG A 17 8.44 18.28 -24.82
C ARG A 17 7.43 17.66 -23.88
N LEU A 18 7.30 18.19 -22.66
CA LEU A 18 6.43 17.64 -21.64
C LEU A 18 5.56 18.74 -21.00
N LEU A 19 4.39 18.32 -20.56
CA LEU A 19 3.46 19.10 -19.75
C LEU A 19 3.27 18.39 -18.41
N CYS A 20 2.87 19.14 -17.40
CA CYS A 20 2.39 18.65 -16.12
C CYS A 20 0.92 19.00 -15.98
N GLY A 21 0.10 18.05 -15.60
CA GLY A 21 -1.31 18.25 -15.30
C GLY A 21 -1.67 17.58 -13.99
N GLU A 22 -2.94 17.63 -13.63
CA GLU A 22 -3.45 17.05 -12.38
C GLU A 22 -4.65 16.14 -12.64
N CYS A 23 -4.64 14.98 -12.01
CA CYS A 23 -5.76 14.06 -11.93
C CYS A 23 -6.01 13.71 -10.46
N PHE A 24 -7.20 13.97 -9.93
CA PHE A 24 -7.55 13.73 -8.51
C PHE A 24 -6.54 14.37 -7.52
N GLY A 25 -6.00 15.56 -7.84
CA GLY A 25 -4.98 16.22 -7.04
C GLY A 25 -3.57 15.63 -7.14
N ASN A 26 -3.38 14.58 -7.93
CA ASN A 26 -2.07 14.00 -8.22
C ASN A 26 -1.48 14.63 -9.49
N THR A 27 -0.23 15.06 -9.43
CA THR A 27 0.48 15.54 -10.62
C THR A 27 0.80 14.37 -11.55
N VAL A 28 0.55 14.54 -12.83
CA VAL A 28 0.94 13.64 -13.92
C VAL A 28 1.73 14.36 -14.97
N ILE A 29 2.70 13.67 -15.58
CA ILE A 29 3.51 14.22 -16.68
C ILE A 29 3.01 13.60 -17.99
N VAL A 30 2.71 14.45 -18.97
CA VAL A 30 2.09 14.09 -20.24
C VAL A 30 2.81 14.71 -21.42
N GLY A 31 2.51 14.29 -22.65
CA GLY A 31 3.04 14.86 -23.88
C GLY A 31 2.42 16.23 -24.23
N LEU A 32 3.03 16.93 -25.20
CA LEU A 32 2.56 18.25 -25.68
C LEU A 32 1.21 18.20 -26.41
N ASP A 33 0.82 17.04 -26.89
CA ASP A 33 -0.43 16.78 -27.59
C ASP A 33 -1.66 16.73 -26.67
N THR A 34 -1.43 16.62 -25.36
CA THR A 34 -2.50 16.63 -24.36
C THR A 34 -3.15 18.01 -24.26
N LYS A 35 -4.48 18.06 -24.29
CA LYS A 35 -5.26 19.29 -24.24
C LYS A 35 -5.77 19.58 -22.83
N PRO A 36 -5.95 20.85 -22.45
CA PRO A 36 -6.62 21.21 -21.20
C PRO A 36 -8.01 20.56 -21.11
N GLU A 37 -8.39 20.06 -19.93
CA GLU A 37 -9.66 19.39 -19.68
C GLU A 37 -9.93 18.15 -20.57
N GLU A 38 -8.90 17.59 -21.19
CA GLU A 38 -9.01 16.38 -21.99
C GLU A 38 -9.52 15.22 -21.13
N LEU A 39 -10.55 14.53 -21.62
CA LEU A 39 -11.06 13.30 -21.00
C LEU A 39 -10.12 12.15 -21.38
N GLY A 40 -9.59 11.48 -20.39
CA GLY A 40 -8.69 10.37 -20.57
C GLY A 40 -8.81 9.33 -19.46
N VAL A 41 -7.81 8.48 -19.36
CA VAL A 41 -7.75 7.43 -18.33
C VAL A 41 -6.55 7.67 -17.43
N TYR A 42 -6.82 7.86 -16.16
CA TYR A 42 -5.80 7.96 -15.11
C TYR A 42 -5.59 6.61 -14.45
N PHE A 43 -4.34 6.21 -14.39
CA PHE A 43 -3.87 5.02 -13.71
C PHE A 43 -3.07 5.45 -12.47
N PRO A 44 -3.55 5.17 -11.26
CA PRO A 44 -2.88 5.58 -10.03
C PRO A 44 -1.58 4.82 -9.78
N VAL A 45 -0.76 5.37 -8.90
CA VAL A 45 0.39 4.66 -8.32
C VAL A 45 -0.10 3.37 -7.65
N ASP A 46 0.69 2.30 -7.77
CA ASP A 46 0.33 0.93 -7.38
C ASP A 46 -0.78 0.26 -8.22
N GLY A 47 -1.21 0.90 -9.30
CA GLY A 47 -1.94 0.21 -10.37
C GLY A 47 -1.00 -0.74 -11.12
N LYS A 48 -1.51 -1.90 -11.51
CA LYS A 48 -0.84 -2.86 -12.40
C LYS A 48 -1.63 -2.97 -13.69
N LEU A 49 -1.02 -2.60 -14.80
CA LEU A 49 -1.66 -2.68 -16.10
C LEU A 49 -1.81 -4.13 -16.57
N GLY A 50 -2.94 -4.41 -17.22
CA GLY A 50 -3.15 -5.65 -17.94
C GLY A 50 -2.14 -5.81 -19.07
N THR A 51 -1.73 -7.05 -19.36
CA THR A 51 -0.71 -7.32 -20.36
C THR A 51 -1.14 -6.85 -21.75
N GLU A 52 -2.36 -7.17 -22.17
CA GLU A 52 -2.88 -6.79 -23.47
C GLU A 52 -2.97 -5.28 -23.65
N TYR A 53 -3.46 -4.57 -22.62
CA TYR A 53 -3.50 -3.11 -22.65
C TYR A 53 -2.12 -2.49 -22.77
N ALA A 54 -1.16 -2.98 -21.95
CA ALA A 54 0.19 -2.45 -21.95
C ALA A 54 0.95 -2.72 -23.27
N VAL A 55 0.74 -3.87 -23.89
CA VAL A 55 1.31 -4.24 -25.18
C VAL A 55 0.70 -3.37 -26.29
N LYS A 56 -0.64 -3.29 -26.37
CA LYS A 56 -1.34 -2.54 -27.42
C LYS A 56 -0.99 -1.06 -27.44
N ASN A 57 -0.73 -0.48 -26.27
CA ASN A 57 -0.38 0.93 -26.11
C ASN A 57 1.15 1.18 -26.03
N ASP A 58 1.99 0.21 -26.35
CA ASP A 58 3.45 0.31 -26.38
C ASP A 58 4.06 0.83 -25.07
N LEU A 59 3.52 0.41 -23.93
CA LEU A 59 3.94 0.88 -22.61
C LEU A 59 5.06 0.07 -21.99
N LEU A 60 5.35 -1.13 -22.51
CA LEU A 60 6.35 -2.03 -21.95
C LEU A 60 7.76 -1.64 -22.40
N ARG A 61 8.67 -1.56 -21.45
CA ARG A 61 10.09 -1.30 -21.71
C ARG A 61 10.66 -2.40 -22.59
N ARG A 62 11.27 -1.99 -23.67
CA ARG A 62 12.01 -2.86 -24.59
C ARG A 62 13.37 -2.27 -24.93
N LYS A 63 14.26 -3.10 -25.42
CA LYS A 63 15.56 -2.72 -25.91
C LYS A 63 15.63 -3.04 -27.41
N ASP A 64 16.39 -2.24 -28.15
CA ASP A 64 16.74 -2.53 -29.53
C ASP A 64 17.79 -3.66 -29.61
N GLU A 65 18.17 -4.02 -30.84
CA GLU A 65 19.19 -5.03 -31.11
C GLU A 65 20.57 -4.69 -30.50
N ASN A 66 20.81 -3.41 -30.23
CA ASN A 66 22.04 -2.91 -29.62
C ASN A 66 21.94 -2.78 -28.09
N GLY A 67 20.84 -3.24 -27.48
CA GLY A 67 20.60 -3.16 -26.04
C GLY A 67 20.19 -1.77 -25.53
N LYS A 68 19.93 -0.79 -26.42
CA LYS A 68 19.47 0.54 -26.05
C LYS A 68 17.96 0.56 -25.82
N PRO A 69 17.45 1.46 -24.95
CA PRO A 69 16.01 1.63 -24.76
C PRO A 69 15.31 2.00 -26.08
N ALA A 70 14.33 1.19 -26.50
CA ALA A 70 13.62 1.34 -27.76
C ALA A 70 12.13 1.66 -27.61
N GLY A 71 11.62 1.83 -26.39
CA GLY A 71 10.24 2.21 -26.13
C GLY A 71 9.76 1.73 -24.77
N GLY A 72 8.59 2.22 -24.41
CA GLY A 72 7.92 1.96 -23.14
C GLY A 72 8.72 2.37 -21.90
N TYR A 73 8.09 2.43 -20.75
CA TYR A 73 8.75 2.74 -19.49
C TYR A 73 8.44 1.74 -18.38
N LEU A 74 7.38 0.94 -18.54
CA LEU A 74 6.96 -0.05 -17.56
C LEU A 74 7.80 -1.32 -17.62
N ASP A 75 8.06 -1.87 -16.46
CA ASP A 75 8.67 -3.19 -16.32
C ASP A 75 7.76 -4.26 -16.95
N PRO A 76 8.25 -5.09 -17.89
CA PRO A 76 7.40 -6.06 -18.61
C PRO A 76 6.75 -7.11 -17.73
N GLU A 77 7.37 -7.48 -16.61
CA GLU A 77 6.83 -8.49 -15.69
C GLU A 77 5.87 -7.87 -14.67
N LYS A 78 6.29 -6.79 -14.04
CA LYS A 78 5.54 -6.16 -12.96
C LYS A 78 4.41 -5.28 -13.45
N ARG A 79 4.62 -4.57 -14.55
CA ARG A 79 3.68 -3.62 -15.18
C ARG A 79 3.03 -2.63 -14.20
N ASN A 80 3.67 -2.41 -13.04
CA ASN A 80 3.15 -1.53 -12.01
C ASN A 80 3.54 -0.08 -12.26
N ILE A 81 2.60 0.80 -12.02
CA ILE A 81 2.79 2.24 -12.08
C ILE A 81 3.42 2.69 -10.77
N LYS A 82 4.47 3.48 -10.88
CA LYS A 82 5.22 4.02 -9.74
C LYS A 82 5.18 5.54 -9.77
N ALA A 83 5.24 6.14 -8.59
CA ALA A 83 5.59 7.54 -8.49
C ALA A 83 6.99 7.75 -9.07
N LEU A 84 7.11 8.70 -9.99
CA LEU A 84 8.35 9.03 -10.68
C LEU A 84 8.74 10.48 -10.38
N LYS A 85 10.03 10.76 -10.43
CA LYS A 85 10.52 12.12 -10.54
C LYS A 85 11.25 12.24 -11.87
N LEU A 86 10.66 12.98 -12.80
CA LEU A 86 11.21 13.18 -14.14
C LEU A 86 11.72 14.60 -14.26
N ARG A 87 13.02 14.77 -14.46
CA ARG A 87 13.70 16.06 -14.59
C ARG A 87 13.30 17.11 -13.55
N GLY A 88 13.06 16.65 -12.29
CA GLY A 88 12.72 17.55 -11.19
C GLY A 88 11.23 17.59 -10.82
N GLU A 89 10.34 17.35 -11.76
CA GLU A 89 8.89 17.27 -11.51
C GLU A 89 8.45 15.86 -11.10
N LYS A 90 7.48 15.80 -10.21
CA LYS A 90 6.90 14.55 -9.71
C LYS A 90 5.74 14.11 -10.61
N SER A 91 5.62 12.80 -10.85
CA SER A 91 4.47 12.19 -11.51
C SER A 91 3.95 11.05 -10.65
N ASP A 92 2.73 11.20 -10.17
CA ASP A 92 2.06 10.25 -9.29
C ASP A 92 0.96 9.48 -10.04
N GLY A 93 1.33 8.86 -11.13
CA GLY A 93 0.42 8.07 -11.96
C GLY A 93 0.77 8.18 -13.44
N LEU A 94 -0.08 7.58 -14.25
CA LEU A 94 -0.03 7.64 -15.70
C LEU A 94 -1.38 8.15 -16.21
N PHE A 95 -1.37 9.16 -17.07
CA PHE A 95 -2.54 9.60 -17.81
C PHE A 95 -2.40 9.21 -19.27
N MET A 96 -3.43 8.62 -19.85
CA MET A 96 -3.50 8.21 -21.24
C MET A 96 -4.75 8.80 -21.89
N PRO A 97 -4.69 9.15 -23.19
CA PRO A 97 -5.88 9.59 -23.91
C PRO A 97 -6.96 8.48 -23.90
N LEU A 98 -8.23 8.87 -23.93
CA LEU A 98 -9.34 7.92 -23.91
C LEU A 98 -9.28 6.94 -25.10
N SER A 99 -8.72 7.36 -26.23
CA SER A 99 -8.49 6.53 -27.42
C SER A 99 -7.61 5.30 -27.14
N SER A 100 -6.80 5.30 -26.08
CA SER A 100 -6.02 4.13 -25.66
C SER A 100 -6.90 2.91 -25.31
N LEU A 101 -8.18 3.13 -25.02
CA LEU A 101 -9.17 2.09 -24.74
C LEU A 101 -9.99 1.64 -25.94
N SER A 102 -9.86 2.30 -27.11
CA SER A 102 -10.71 2.05 -28.31
C SER A 102 -10.69 0.60 -28.80
N GLY A 103 -9.62 -0.14 -28.50
CA GLY A 103 -9.54 -1.55 -28.85
C GLY A 103 -10.11 -2.52 -27.82
N PHE A 104 -10.64 -2.00 -26.74
CA PHE A 104 -11.17 -2.80 -25.62
C PHE A 104 -12.64 -2.52 -25.35
N THR A 105 -13.14 -1.35 -25.75
CA THR A 105 -14.54 -0.97 -25.59
C THR A 105 -14.95 0.16 -26.55
N ASP A 106 -16.24 0.42 -26.63
CA ASP A 106 -16.78 1.61 -27.25
C ASP A 106 -16.54 2.81 -26.32
N ILE A 107 -15.51 3.61 -26.63
CA ILE A 107 -15.10 4.75 -25.81
C ILE A 107 -16.14 5.86 -25.72
N ALA A 108 -17.14 5.91 -26.65
CA ALA A 108 -18.21 6.89 -26.61
C ALA A 108 -19.17 6.68 -25.42
N LYS A 109 -19.16 5.50 -24.82
CA LYS A 109 -19.96 5.15 -23.64
C LYS A 109 -19.29 5.52 -22.32
N LEU A 110 -17.99 5.79 -22.33
CA LEU A 110 -17.24 6.12 -21.12
C LEU A 110 -17.52 7.56 -20.67
N ARG A 111 -17.62 7.77 -19.38
CA ARG A 111 -17.90 9.05 -18.75
C ARG A 111 -16.87 9.39 -17.68
N ASP A 112 -16.70 10.68 -17.43
CA ASP A 112 -15.92 11.16 -16.28
C ASP A 112 -16.43 10.56 -14.97
N GLY A 113 -15.55 9.96 -14.18
CA GLY A 113 -15.87 9.23 -12.96
C GLY A 113 -15.99 7.72 -13.12
N ASP A 114 -15.99 7.17 -14.33
CA ASP A 114 -16.03 5.72 -14.52
C ASP A 114 -14.80 5.03 -13.97
N VAL A 115 -15.01 3.94 -13.25
CA VAL A 115 -13.92 3.09 -12.72
C VAL A 115 -13.71 1.90 -13.65
N ILE A 116 -12.47 1.73 -14.10
CA ILE A 116 -12.10 0.69 -15.06
C ILE A 116 -11.13 -0.31 -14.45
N THR A 117 -11.58 -1.54 -14.31
CA THR A 117 -10.74 -2.69 -13.96
C THR A 117 -10.62 -3.65 -15.14
N ILE A 118 -11.76 -4.05 -15.72
CA ILE A 118 -11.89 -4.99 -16.83
C ILE A 118 -12.81 -4.38 -17.88
N LEU A 119 -12.44 -4.50 -19.17
CA LEU A 119 -13.30 -4.13 -20.29
C LEU A 119 -13.40 -5.32 -21.24
N ASN A 120 -14.63 -5.74 -21.55
CA ASN A 120 -14.92 -6.87 -22.43
C ASN A 120 -14.07 -8.13 -22.13
N GLY A 121 -13.89 -8.45 -20.85
CA GLY A 121 -13.10 -9.60 -20.41
C GLY A 121 -11.59 -9.38 -20.34
N VAL A 122 -11.09 -8.23 -20.80
CA VAL A 122 -9.66 -7.87 -20.75
C VAL A 122 -9.37 -7.02 -19.51
N THR A 123 -8.41 -7.44 -18.71
CA THR A 123 -7.92 -6.64 -17.58
C THR A 123 -7.20 -5.39 -18.10
N ILE A 124 -7.66 -4.23 -17.69
CA ILE A 124 -7.03 -2.94 -18.02
C ILE A 124 -6.09 -2.50 -16.90
N CYS A 125 -6.59 -2.49 -15.66
CA CYS A 125 -5.79 -2.14 -14.49
C CYS A 125 -6.34 -2.81 -13.25
N GLU A 126 -5.46 -3.45 -12.50
CA GLU A 126 -5.73 -4.03 -11.18
C GLU A 126 -4.78 -3.46 -10.14
N LYS A 127 -5.02 -3.69 -8.86
CA LYS A 127 -4.10 -3.31 -7.79
C LYS A 127 -2.82 -4.15 -7.87
N TYR A 128 -1.65 -3.50 -7.86
CA TYR A 128 -0.37 -4.20 -7.79
C TYR A 128 -0.12 -4.77 -6.40
N ILE A 129 -0.06 -6.09 -6.32
CA ILE A 129 0.33 -6.79 -5.10
C ILE A 129 1.75 -7.33 -5.29
N PRO A 130 2.75 -6.80 -4.55
CA PRO A 130 4.12 -7.30 -4.66
C PRO A 130 4.19 -8.77 -4.27
N HIS A 131 4.57 -9.64 -5.21
CA HIS A 131 4.90 -11.01 -4.87
C HIS A 131 6.23 -11.03 -4.10
N ARG A 132 6.20 -11.36 -2.82
CA ARG A 132 7.43 -11.72 -2.11
C ARG A 132 7.93 -13.02 -2.71
N LYS A 133 9.16 -13.04 -3.21
CA LYS A 133 9.88 -14.30 -3.39
C LYS A 133 9.88 -14.97 -2.02
N LYS A 134 9.17 -16.09 -1.89
CA LYS A 134 9.33 -16.94 -0.71
C LYS A 134 10.82 -17.22 -0.64
N SER A 135 11.48 -16.77 0.43
CA SER A 135 12.86 -17.16 0.67
C SER A 135 12.85 -18.68 0.75
N THR A 136 13.35 -19.33 -0.25
CA THR A 136 13.58 -20.77 -0.23
C THR A 136 14.74 -20.94 0.72
N ILE A 137 14.46 -21.11 2.00
CA ILE A 137 15.46 -21.67 2.91
C ILE A 137 15.65 -23.08 2.41
N MET A 138 16.72 -23.28 1.67
CA MET A 138 17.23 -24.62 1.33
C MET A 138 17.76 -25.22 2.63
N VAL A 139 16.89 -25.84 3.40
CA VAL A 139 17.30 -26.81 4.40
C VAL A 139 17.55 -28.11 3.67
N GLY A 140 18.76 -28.58 3.69
CA GLY A 140 19.22 -29.76 2.98
C GLY A 140 18.37 -31.01 3.24
N GLY A 141 18.20 -31.79 2.18
CA GLY A 141 17.94 -33.23 2.19
C GLY A 141 16.66 -33.71 2.85
N GLY A 142 15.61 -33.93 2.04
CA GLY A 142 14.46 -34.71 2.43
C GLY A 142 13.13 -34.10 1.93
N ARG A 143 12.51 -34.78 0.98
CA ARG A 143 11.15 -34.47 0.52
C ARG A 143 10.12 -34.71 1.63
N THR A 144 9.99 -33.79 2.57
CA THR A 144 8.83 -33.71 3.44
C THR A 144 7.92 -32.60 2.93
N ARG A 145 6.76 -32.95 2.38
CA ARG A 145 5.66 -32.01 2.19
C ARG A 145 5.32 -31.45 3.57
N LYS A 146 5.85 -30.27 3.90
CA LYS A 146 5.42 -29.54 5.11
C LYS A 146 3.98 -29.09 4.86
N HIS A 147 3.05 -29.75 5.50
CA HIS A 147 1.69 -29.24 5.64
C HIS A 147 1.79 -28.05 6.60
N HIS A 148 1.64 -26.84 6.09
CA HIS A 148 1.69 -25.64 6.90
C HIS A 148 0.27 -25.27 7.30
N ASP A 149 -0.19 -25.77 8.43
CA ASP A 149 -1.35 -25.19 9.07
C ASP A 149 -0.99 -23.76 9.51
N PRO A 150 -1.90 -22.80 9.33
CA PRO A 150 -1.61 -21.42 9.70
C PRO A 150 -1.38 -21.29 11.21
N VAL A 151 -0.36 -20.53 11.60
CA VAL A 151 -0.03 -20.28 13.03
C VAL A 151 -1.21 -19.70 13.79
N ALA A 152 -1.97 -18.79 13.15
CA ALA A 152 -3.19 -18.21 13.69
C ALA A 152 -4.22 -18.06 12.56
N PRO A 153 -5.11 -19.04 12.36
CA PRO A 153 -6.02 -19.07 11.20
C PRO A 153 -7.03 -17.92 11.17
N LEU A 154 -7.36 -17.35 12.33
CA LEU A 154 -8.29 -16.22 12.44
C LEU A 154 -7.60 -14.85 12.45
N PHE A 155 -6.28 -14.79 12.28
CA PHE A 155 -5.53 -13.54 12.28
C PHE A 155 -5.58 -12.86 10.93
N ALA A 156 -6.72 -12.22 10.65
CA ALA A 156 -6.99 -11.55 9.38
C ALA A 156 -6.00 -10.40 9.09
N GLU A 157 -5.67 -10.19 7.83
CA GLU A 157 -4.94 -9.00 7.38
C GLU A 157 -5.84 -7.76 7.52
N HIS A 158 -5.22 -6.58 7.66
CA HIS A 158 -5.96 -5.33 7.67
C HIS A 158 -6.63 -5.11 6.32
N ALA A 159 -7.92 -4.80 6.34
CA ALA A 159 -8.64 -4.40 5.13
C ALA A 159 -8.04 -3.12 4.55
N ASP A 160 -7.92 -3.05 3.24
CA ASP A 160 -7.54 -1.82 2.57
C ASP A 160 -8.69 -0.82 2.63
N THR A 161 -8.37 0.42 2.98
CA THR A 161 -9.28 1.55 2.85
C THR A 161 -9.15 2.15 1.46
N GLU A 162 -10.25 2.71 0.96
CA GLU A 162 -10.24 3.38 -0.33
C GLU A 162 -9.79 4.84 -0.21
N GLN A 163 -9.29 5.39 -1.32
CA GLN A 163 -8.88 6.79 -1.33
C GLN A 163 -10.08 7.70 -1.52
N LEU A 164 -10.19 8.71 -0.66
CA LEU A 164 -11.24 9.73 -0.72
C LEU A 164 -11.34 10.39 -2.11
N ALA A 165 -10.19 10.69 -2.74
CA ALA A 165 -10.15 11.36 -4.03
C ALA A 165 -10.90 10.60 -5.14
N TYR A 166 -11.02 9.28 -5.02
CA TYR A 166 -11.71 8.44 -6.00
C TYR A 166 -13.14 8.07 -5.59
N ASN A 167 -13.56 8.47 -4.38
CA ASN A 167 -14.82 8.05 -3.78
C ASN A 167 -15.66 9.23 -3.26
N LEU A 168 -15.49 10.42 -3.82
CA LEU A 168 -16.22 11.61 -3.40
C LEU A 168 -17.73 11.45 -3.57
N SER A 169 -18.19 10.68 -4.55
CA SER A 169 -19.61 10.39 -4.78
C SER A 169 -20.26 9.53 -3.68
N ALA A 170 -19.48 8.90 -2.81
CA ALA A 170 -20.00 8.15 -1.67
C ALA A 170 -20.50 9.08 -0.53
N PHE A 171 -20.18 10.38 -0.59
CA PHE A 171 -20.55 11.36 0.43
C PHE A 171 -21.73 12.19 -0.03
N HIS A 172 -22.67 12.43 0.87
CA HIS A 172 -23.84 13.27 0.64
C HIS A 172 -23.85 14.45 1.62
N PRO A 173 -24.47 15.58 1.24
CA PRO A 173 -24.68 16.69 2.17
C PRO A 173 -25.43 16.22 3.42
N GLY A 174 -24.87 16.47 4.59
CA GLY A 174 -25.44 16.05 5.88
C GLY A 174 -24.87 14.76 6.45
N ASP A 175 -24.00 14.04 5.74
CA ASP A 175 -23.32 12.88 6.28
C ASP A 175 -22.39 13.27 7.46
N LEU A 176 -22.46 12.48 8.53
CA LEU A 176 -21.52 12.62 9.64
C LEU A 176 -20.17 11.98 9.24
N VAL A 177 -19.12 12.77 9.29
CA VAL A 177 -17.77 12.32 8.94
C VAL A 177 -16.80 12.58 10.08
N GLU A 178 -15.82 11.68 10.24
CA GLU A 178 -14.69 11.88 11.13
C GLU A 178 -13.43 12.07 10.30
N ILE A 179 -12.73 13.17 10.51
CA ILE A 179 -11.47 13.50 9.83
C ILE A 179 -10.34 13.34 10.83
N THR A 180 -9.44 12.39 10.58
CA THR A 180 -8.31 12.09 11.43
C THR A 180 -6.99 12.30 10.71
N LEU A 181 -5.92 12.59 11.47
CA LEU A 181 -4.58 12.67 10.92
C LEU A 181 -4.04 11.26 10.68
N LYS A 182 -3.75 10.93 9.44
CA LYS A 182 -3.07 9.67 9.10
C LYS A 182 -1.59 9.78 9.43
N MET A 183 -1.15 8.94 10.37
CA MET A 183 0.27 8.84 10.72
C MET A 183 1.03 7.98 9.71
N HIS A 184 2.29 8.34 9.46
CA HIS A 184 3.17 7.59 8.58
C HIS A 184 4.19 6.80 9.41
N GLY A 185 3.92 5.54 9.59
CA GLY A 185 4.73 4.63 10.38
C GLY A 185 4.84 3.27 9.74
N THR A 186 4.73 2.24 10.53
CA THR A 186 4.69 0.85 10.07
C THR A 186 3.52 0.12 10.69
N SER A 187 2.69 -0.47 9.84
CA SER A 187 1.49 -1.19 10.25
C SER A 187 1.82 -2.41 11.12
N GLN A 188 1.08 -2.56 12.17
CA GLN A 188 1.14 -3.70 13.07
C GLN A 188 -0.28 -4.10 13.49
N ARG A 189 -0.46 -5.36 13.81
CA ARG A 189 -1.70 -5.90 14.38
C ARG A 189 -1.36 -6.87 15.50
N THR A 190 -2.21 -6.92 16.52
CA THR A 190 -2.09 -7.84 17.64
C THR A 190 -3.47 -8.39 17.95
N GLY A 191 -3.58 -9.71 18.07
CA GLY A 191 -4.84 -10.38 18.36
C GLY A 191 -4.70 -11.36 19.52
N TYR A 192 -5.81 -11.63 20.21
CA TYR A 192 -5.92 -12.73 21.18
C TYR A 192 -6.77 -13.84 20.57
N LEU A 193 -6.09 -14.80 19.92
CA LEU A 193 -6.68 -15.73 18.96
C LEU A 193 -6.23 -17.17 19.21
N PRO A 194 -6.90 -18.18 18.61
CA PRO A 194 -6.39 -19.54 18.57
C PRO A 194 -5.07 -19.60 17.81
N MET A 195 -4.00 -20.03 18.47
CA MET A 195 -2.67 -20.20 17.92
C MET A 195 -2.29 -21.67 17.85
N LEU A 196 -1.64 -22.09 16.79
CA LEU A 196 -1.14 -23.44 16.60
C LEU A 196 -0.11 -23.78 17.69
N LYS A 197 -0.45 -24.74 18.54
CA LYS A 197 0.43 -25.23 19.61
C LYS A 197 1.24 -26.45 19.19
N GLY A 198 0.69 -27.23 18.28
CA GLY A 198 1.29 -28.47 17.81
C GLY A 198 0.26 -29.40 17.17
N TYR A 199 0.57 -30.68 17.12
CA TYR A 199 -0.25 -31.68 16.47
C TYR A 199 -0.52 -32.89 17.37
N LYS A 200 -1.78 -33.32 17.43
CA LYS A 200 -2.18 -34.57 18.07
C LYS A 200 -2.08 -35.70 17.06
N LYS A 201 -1.25 -36.69 17.36
CA LYS A 201 -1.08 -37.88 16.51
C LYS A 201 -1.82 -39.06 17.08
N THR A 202 -2.63 -39.69 16.25
CA THR A 202 -3.23 -41.00 16.54
C THR A 202 -2.20 -42.13 16.38
N LEU A 203 -2.52 -43.35 16.79
CA LEU A 203 -1.66 -44.51 16.55
C LEU A 203 -1.44 -44.74 15.06
N LEU A 204 -2.49 -44.57 14.22
CA LEU A 204 -2.42 -44.65 12.77
C LEU A 204 -1.52 -43.55 12.18
N ASP A 205 -1.60 -42.34 12.71
CA ASP A 205 -0.73 -41.24 12.23
C ASP A 205 0.74 -41.50 12.55
N LYS A 206 1.02 -42.14 13.69
CA LYS A 206 2.37 -42.56 14.05
C LYS A 206 2.88 -43.65 13.11
N LEU A 207 2.05 -44.65 12.82
CA LEU A 207 2.39 -45.76 11.93
C LEU A 207 2.59 -45.32 10.49
N LEU A 208 1.75 -44.38 10.01
CA LEU A 208 1.79 -43.86 8.64
C LEU A 208 2.67 -42.60 8.50
N HIS A 209 3.44 -42.24 9.51
CA HIS A 209 4.28 -41.02 9.55
C HIS A 209 3.54 -39.72 9.14
N ARG A 210 2.25 -39.61 9.52
CA ARG A 210 1.44 -38.42 9.28
C ARG A 210 1.69 -37.37 10.36
N ILE A 211 1.41 -36.09 10.01
CA ILE A 211 1.60 -34.95 10.92
C ILE A 211 0.59 -34.98 12.10
N GLY A 212 -0.63 -35.47 11.84
CA GLY A 212 -1.73 -35.47 12.82
C GLY A 212 -2.63 -34.26 12.69
N SER A 213 -3.56 -34.10 13.64
CA SER A 213 -4.51 -32.99 13.67
C SER A 213 -3.94 -31.81 14.44
N PRO A 214 -4.06 -30.55 13.94
CA PRO A 214 -3.55 -29.38 14.62
C PRO A 214 -4.29 -29.13 15.95
N ILE A 215 -3.55 -28.68 16.94
CA ILE A 215 -4.07 -28.26 18.25
C ILE A 215 -3.85 -26.76 18.35
N TYR A 216 -4.93 -26.04 18.66
CA TYR A 216 -4.90 -24.59 18.86
C TYR A 216 -5.21 -24.24 20.30
N ASN A 217 -4.44 -23.31 20.87
CA ASN A 217 -4.69 -22.73 22.18
C ASN A 217 -4.81 -21.19 22.02
N TRP A 218 -5.60 -20.59 22.89
CA TRP A 218 -5.71 -19.14 22.93
C TRP A 218 -4.38 -18.51 23.34
N GLY A 219 -3.95 -17.51 22.59
CA GLY A 219 -2.70 -16.79 22.81
C GLY A 219 -2.64 -15.47 22.06
N TYR A 220 -1.69 -14.63 22.44
CA TYR A 220 -1.43 -13.38 21.72
C TYR A 220 -0.58 -13.66 20.51
N VAL A 221 -1.03 -13.15 19.38
CA VAL A 221 -0.32 -13.21 18.10
C VAL A 221 -0.11 -11.79 17.58
N THR A 222 1.08 -11.52 17.07
CA THR A 222 1.45 -10.23 16.50
C THR A 222 1.90 -10.40 15.06
N GLY A 223 1.63 -9.41 14.24
CA GLY A 223 2.02 -9.40 12.84
C GLY A 223 2.18 -8.00 12.28
N THR A 224 2.87 -7.91 11.17
CA THR A 224 2.82 -6.76 10.29
C THR A 224 1.52 -6.78 9.49
N ARG A 225 1.34 -5.87 8.54
CA ARG A 225 0.14 -5.89 7.68
C ARG A 225 -0.17 -7.25 7.07
N ARG A 226 0.86 -8.05 6.68
CA ARG A 226 0.70 -9.31 5.94
C ARG A 226 1.46 -10.49 6.52
N VAL A 227 2.36 -10.27 7.47
CA VAL A 227 3.24 -11.32 8.00
C VAL A 227 2.95 -11.51 9.47
N VAL A 228 2.69 -12.74 9.86
CA VAL A 228 2.67 -13.15 11.27
C VAL A 228 4.13 -13.19 11.76
N LEU A 229 4.39 -12.65 12.91
CA LEU A 229 5.71 -12.66 13.55
C LEU A 229 5.75 -13.84 14.52
N ASP A 230 6.61 -14.81 14.21
CA ASP A 230 6.86 -15.96 15.07
C ASP A 230 7.88 -15.61 16.19
N ASP A 231 8.78 -14.69 15.86
CA ASP A 231 9.74 -14.07 16.76
C ASP A 231 9.90 -12.58 16.40
N PHE A 232 10.67 -11.86 17.20
CA PHE A 232 10.96 -10.44 17.00
C PHE A 232 12.40 -10.18 16.59
N ASP A 233 13.13 -11.21 16.22
CA ASP A 233 14.51 -11.10 15.74
C ASP A 233 14.55 -10.78 14.24
N GLY A 234 15.52 -9.98 13.83
CA GLY A 234 15.78 -9.64 12.44
C GLY A 234 14.69 -8.75 11.78
N GLY A 235 14.40 -9.00 10.50
CA GLY A 235 13.46 -8.23 9.70
C GLY A 235 14.08 -7.01 9.00
N PHE A 236 13.23 -6.17 8.41
CA PHE A 236 13.66 -5.00 7.61
C PHE A 236 14.48 -3.98 8.42
N TYR A 237 14.20 -3.87 9.72
CA TYR A 237 14.84 -2.89 10.62
C TYR A 237 16.04 -3.49 11.38
N GLY A 238 16.46 -4.72 11.07
CA GLY A 238 17.50 -5.43 11.81
C GLY A 238 17.00 -6.05 13.12
N SER A 239 16.04 -5.43 13.79
CA SER A 239 15.35 -5.94 14.98
C SER A 239 13.90 -5.49 14.98
N ASN A 240 13.01 -6.37 15.45
CA ASN A 240 11.60 -6.09 15.66
C ASN A 240 11.25 -5.87 17.14
N ALA A 241 12.23 -5.64 18.01
CA ALA A 241 12.02 -5.44 19.46
C ALA A 241 11.00 -4.31 19.75
N PHE A 242 11.00 -3.25 18.95
CA PHE A 242 9.99 -2.19 19.06
C PHE A 242 8.56 -2.72 18.82
N ARG A 243 8.40 -3.72 17.94
CA ARG A 243 7.10 -4.35 17.68
C ARG A 243 6.64 -5.20 18.85
N GLU A 244 7.56 -5.92 19.48
CA GLU A 244 7.29 -6.69 20.68
C GLU A 244 6.82 -5.80 21.82
N GLN A 245 7.53 -4.71 22.09
CA GLN A 245 7.17 -3.73 23.11
C GLN A 245 5.74 -3.21 22.93
N HIS A 246 5.34 -2.92 21.68
CA HIS A 246 4.01 -2.38 21.38
C HIS A 246 2.92 -3.43 21.45
N SER A 247 3.22 -4.67 21.08
CA SER A 247 2.24 -5.76 21.19
C SER A 247 1.90 -6.07 22.65
N LYS A 248 2.89 -5.98 23.55
CA LYS A 248 2.70 -6.21 24.99
C LYS A 248 1.72 -5.24 25.65
N VAL A 249 1.52 -4.04 25.08
CA VAL A 249 0.51 -3.09 25.60
C VAL A 249 -0.90 -3.66 25.59
N PHE A 250 -1.18 -4.60 24.70
CA PHE A 250 -2.50 -5.22 24.54
C PHE A 250 -2.68 -6.51 25.33
N GLU A 251 -1.63 -7.03 25.94
CA GLU A 251 -1.70 -8.24 26.77
C GLU A 251 -2.63 -8.01 27.98
N GLY A 252 -3.55 -8.94 28.18
CA GLY A 252 -4.58 -8.84 29.22
C GLY A 252 -5.72 -7.85 28.94
N LYS A 253 -5.71 -7.15 27.79
CA LYS A 253 -6.73 -6.15 27.44
C LYS A 253 -7.66 -6.61 26.33
N LEU A 254 -7.24 -7.55 25.49
CA LEU A 254 -8.06 -8.06 24.40
C LEU A 254 -8.93 -9.22 24.87
N HIS A 255 -10.18 -9.24 24.41
CA HIS A 255 -11.06 -10.39 24.56
C HIS A 255 -10.73 -11.47 23.53
N LYS A 256 -11.23 -12.67 23.78
CA LYS A 256 -11.06 -13.79 22.84
C LYS A 256 -11.69 -13.47 21.49
N GLY A 257 -10.89 -13.59 20.43
CA GLY A 257 -11.33 -13.30 19.06
C GLY A 257 -11.03 -11.87 18.58
N GLU A 258 -10.59 -10.98 19.47
CA GLU A 258 -10.28 -9.60 19.10
C GLU A 258 -8.91 -9.48 18.47
N THR A 259 -8.83 -8.60 17.45
CA THR A 259 -7.59 -8.15 16.81
C THR A 259 -7.61 -6.63 16.72
N VAL A 260 -6.58 -5.98 17.23
CA VAL A 260 -6.35 -4.55 17.07
C VAL A 260 -5.35 -4.30 15.96
N TYR A 261 -5.66 -3.34 15.10
CA TYR A 261 -4.81 -2.87 14.01
C TYR A 261 -4.33 -1.47 14.33
N TYR A 262 -3.04 -1.23 14.21
CA TYR A 262 -2.45 0.05 14.61
C TYR A 262 -1.18 0.36 13.81
N GLU A 263 -0.80 1.63 13.81
CA GLU A 263 0.41 2.12 13.18
C GLU A 263 1.46 2.40 14.25
N VAL A 264 2.66 1.85 14.09
CA VAL A 264 3.79 2.15 14.97
C VAL A 264 4.63 3.22 14.30
N VAL A 265 4.77 4.36 14.97
CA VAL A 265 5.51 5.52 14.49
C VAL A 265 6.67 5.82 15.44
N GLY A 266 7.62 6.64 15.00
CA GLY A 266 8.73 7.08 15.83
C GLY A 266 10.07 6.45 15.45
N PHE A 267 10.82 6.05 16.45
CA PHE A 267 12.18 5.55 16.29
C PHE A 267 12.31 4.14 16.88
N THR A 268 13.18 3.34 16.29
CA THR A 268 13.61 2.07 16.86
C THR A 268 14.47 2.31 18.11
N GLN A 269 14.80 1.26 18.85
CA GLN A 269 15.68 1.34 20.00
C GLN A 269 17.06 1.94 19.64
N ASP A 270 17.53 1.66 18.42
CA ASP A 270 18.80 2.22 17.89
C ASP A 270 18.64 3.64 17.34
N LYS A 271 17.56 4.33 17.70
CA LYS A 271 17.25 5.71 17.26
C LYS A 271 17.15 5.90 15.74
N GLN A 272 16.90 4.83 14.99
CA GLN A 272 16.62 4.92 13.56
C GLN A 272 15.15 5.25 13.34
N PRO A 273 14.82 6.20 12.46
CA PRO A 273 13.42 6.53 12.17
C PRO A 273 12.73 5.33 11.50
N ILE A 274 11.58 4.94 12.02
CA ILE A 274 10.75 3.88 11.43
C ILE A 274 10.32 4.25 10.01
N MET A 275 9.91 5.51 9.82
CA MET A 275 9.64 6.08 8.50
C MET A 275 10.22 7.50 8.42
N ALA A 276 10.44 7.98 7.21
CA ALA A 276 11.01 9.32 7.00
C ALA A 276 10.21 10.45 7.63
N SER A 277 8.89 10.29 7.73
CA SER A 277 7.99 11.24 8.41
C SER A 277 8.14 11.29 9.93
N CYS A 278 8.89 10.35 10.52
CA CYS A 278 9.22 10.37 11.94
C CYS A 278 10.40 11.33 12.24
N ASP A 279 11.04 11.85 11.21
CA ASP A 279 12.14 12.80 11.30
C ASP A 279 11.74 14.06 10.49
N ASN A 280 11.42 15.12 11.17
CA ASN A 280 10.96 16.37 10.56
C ASN A 280 11.97 16.96 9.57
N LYS A 281 13.26 16.75 9.81
CA LYS A 281 14.33 17.18 8.91
C LYS A 281 14.21 16.55 7.53
N LYS A 282 13.74 15.29 7.45
CA LYS A 282 13.53 14.57 6.19
C LYS A 282 12.23 14.95 5.50
N VAL A 283 11.25 15.40 6.24
CA VAL A 283 9.95 15.87 5.68
C VAL A 283 10.11 17.23 5.00
N GLY A 284 11.16 17.99 5.31
CA GLY A 284 11.48 19.26 4.65
C GLY A 284 10.63 20.43 5.07
N ASP A 285 9.83 20.30 6.11
CA ASP A 285 9.04 21.39 6.68
C ASP A 285 9.89 22.20 7.66
N LYS A 286 10.49 23.27 7.17
CA LYS A 286 11.40 24.13 7.95
C LYS A 286 10.69 24.84 9.09
N GLU A 287 9.44 25.23 8.92
CA GLU A 287 8.65 25.89 9.95
C GLU A 287 8.30 24.92 11.07
N PHE A 288 7.92 23.71 10.69
CA PHE A 288 7.64 22.63 11.62
C PHE A 288 8.88 22.27 12.45
N VAL A 289 10.04 22.13 11.81
CA VAL A 289 11.32 21.88 12.49
C VAL A 289 11.67 23.00 13.46
N LYS A 290 11.45 24.25 13.08
CA LYS A 290 11.69 25.42 13.92
C LYS A 290 10.79 25.41 15.16
N GLN A 291 9.53 25.03 15.01
CA GLN A 291 8.54 25.06 16.08
C GLN A 291 8.67 23.88 17.05
N TYR A 292 8.94 22.67 16.54
CA TYR A 292 8.86 21.43 17.31
C TYR A 292 10.19 20.66 17.43
N GLY A 293 11.24 21.14 16.78
CA GLY A 293 12.56 20.51 16.75
C GLY A 293 12.69 19.39 15.69
N GLU A 294 13.94 18.99 15.44
CA GLU A 294 14.28 18.05 14.36
C GLU A 294 13.81 16.60 14.60
N LYS A 295 13.57 16.22 15.84
CA LYS A 295 13.23 14.84 16.25
C LYS A 295 11.92 14.78 17.00
N THR A 296 10.89 15.43 16.48
CA THR A 296 9.56 15.34 17.06
C THR A 296 8.85 14.11 16.46
N VAL A 297 8.41 13.22 17.32
CA VAL A 297 7.70 12.02 16.96
C VAL A 297 6.21 12.22 17.17
N PHE A 298 5.44 11.88 16.17
CA PHE A 298 3.99 11.80 16.29
C PHE A 298 3.63 10.36 16.62
N SER A 299 3.07 10.12 17.79
CA SER A 299 2.58 8.81 18.15
C SER A 299 1.06 8.79 18.15
N TYR A 300 0.51 7.79 17.53
CA TYR A 300 -0.92 7.53 17.55
C TYR A 300 -1.23 6.59 18.71
N GLY A 301 -1.95 7.08 19.72
CA GLY A 301 -2.65 6.31 20.74
C GLY A 301 -1.87 5.32 21.63
N CYS A 302 -0.73 4.84 21.19
CA CYS A 302 0.04 3.81 21.90
C CYS A 302 1.22 4.39 22.72
N TYR A 303 1.45 5.71 22.64
CA TYR A 303 2.52 6.38 23.36
C TYR A 303 2.03 7.64 24.05
N PRO A 304 1.57 7.54 25.29
CA PRO A 304 1.18 8.74 26.03
C PRO A 304 2.35 9.69 26.33
N ASP A 305 3.58 9.17 26.43
CA ASP A 305 4.70 9.95 26.98
C ASP A 305 5.56 10.71 25.95
N GLY A 306 5.27 10.60 24.67
CA GLY A 306 6.07 11.21 23.60
C GLY A 306 5.32 12.15 22.65
N VAL A 307 4.02 12.39 22.90
CA VAL A 307 3.19 13.21 22.02
C VAL A 307 3.37 14.69 22.39
N LYS A 308 3.96 15.47 21.50
CA LYS A 308 3.71 16.89 21.48
C LYS A 308 2.46 17.14 20.64
N GLU A 309 1.45 17.76 21.21
CA GLU A 309 0.31 18.28 20.46
C GLU A 309 0.82 19.24 19.39
N VAL A 310 0.52 18.92 18.13
CA VAL A 310 0.83 19.80 17.01
C VAL A 310 -0.38 20.65 16.76
N THR A 311 -0.29 21.91 17.10
CA THR A 311 -1.40 22.87 17.01
C THR A 311 -1.83 23.17 15.57
N ASN A 312 -0.96 22.96 14.57
CA ASN A 312 -1.28 23.10 13.14
C ASN A 312 -0.61 21.99 12.32
N PRO A 313 -1.09 20.74 12.42
CA PRO A 313 -0.58 19.69 11.58
C PRO A 313 -0.94 19.97 10.13
N LYS A 314 0.03 19.81 9.23
CA LYS A 314 -0.27 19.76 7.81
C LYS A 314 -0.97 18.44 7.54
N ILE A 315 -2.27 18.51 7.31
CA ILE A 315 -3.07 17.33 6.97
C ILE A 315 -2.66 16.89 5.57
N THR A 316 -1.98 15.76 5.47
CA THR A 316 -1.59 15.17 4.19
C THR A 316 -2.56 14.07 3.77
N HIS A 317 -3.21 13.43 4.75
CA HIS A 317 -4.16 12.35 4.53
C HIS A 317 -5.24 12.43 5.61
N ALA A 318 -6.47 12.13 5.24
CA ALA A 318 -7.60 12.03 6.14
C ALA A 318 -8.31 10.68 5.91
N THR A 319 -8.75 10.03 6.98
CA THR A 319 -9.64 8.87 6.90
C THR A 319 -11.04 9.34 7.19
N VAL A 320 -11.97 9.00 6.34
CA VAL A 320 -13.38 9.35 6.48
C VAL A 320 -14.18 8.07 6.67
N MET A 321 -15.04 8.04 7.68
CA MET A 321 -15.93 6.92 7.97
C MET A 321 -17.33 7.26 7.51
N ILE A 322 -17.96 6.33 6.77
CA ILE A 322 -19.38 6.41 6.40
C ILE A 322 -19.99 5.06 6.78
N GLY A 323 -20.74 5.01 7.86
CA GLY A 323 -21.18 3.75 8.45
C GLY A 323 -19.98 2.86 8.77
N ASP A 324 -19.96 1.64 8.23
CA ASP A 324 -18.86 0.68 8.41
C ASP A 324 -17.74 0.81 7.37
N THR A 325 -17.84 1.76 6.43
CA THR A 325 -16.86 1.97 5.36
C THR A 325 -15.93 3.11 5.71
N SER A 326 -14.62 2.89 5.60
CA SER A 326 -13.60 3.93 5.79
C SER A 326 -12.90 4.28 4.48
N PHE A 327 -12.67 5.57 4.27
CA PHE A 327 -11.95 6.13 3.12
C PHE A 327 -10.73 6.92 3.63
N THR A 328 -9.61 6.80 2.91
CA THR A 328 -8.35 7.46 3.30
C THR A 328 -7.81 8.30 2.18
#